data_e6cbb30eaee8e933dc501820f1cdc6a8
#
_entry.id   e6cbb30eaee8e933dc501820f1cdc6a8
#
_cell.length_a   1.000
_cell.length_b   1.000
_cell.length_c   1.000
_cell.angle_alpha   90.00
_cell.angle_beta   90.00
_cell.angle_gamma   90.00
#
_symmetry.space_group_name_H-M   'P 1'
#
loop_
_entity.id
_entity.type
_entity.pdbx_description
1 polymer ?
#
loop_
_entity_poly.entity_id
_entity_poly.type
_entity_poly.pdbx_seq_one_letter_code
_entity_poly.pdbx_strand_id
1 'polypeptide(L)'
;MLLHKNILPAGLICMLFFQTAIAQNKQLLPAHKKEATPPVQPSYYNDHDSSYYQSFERYITARFYFSQKYAGLELEHASNVSRFRYVPNTSLTMGVGVTYQSISLNIGYAFGFLNRDGEKGKTRYLDIQSHIYGRKWTIDILGQFYKGYYLSPKGLAASTPQSYYVRPDLRVEVMGVSAYRLLNPSRFSFRSALLENEQQKKSAGSFLIGAEIYYGIIRSDSSIVPSVLSENYAQKNVRRLDFIKIGPGIGYAYTYVIKQSFYLTGSLCASLSADYTSQQGSDGKAGKFDFNKGFIYRIAAGYDKNDWNVNLSLVGNQMTVSGATAGNKYLLSAGNVRLTLAKRIQPGRGLSRKLHPVDKVIENVKGLTPSKQ
;
A
#
# COMPACT_ATOMS: atom_id res chain seq x y z
N MET A 1 20.61 23.02 26.53
CA MET A 1 21.18 21.98 27.41
C MET A 1 20.49 20.65 27.10
N LEU A 2 21.19 19.78 26.44
CA LEU A 2 21.13 18.31 26.39
C LEU A 2 19.76 17.62 26.31
N LEU A 3 19.51 16.97 25.15
CA LEU A 3 19.20 15.54 25.09
C LEU A 3 19.35 15.03 23.65
N HIS A 4 20.60 14.75 23.27
CA HIS A 4 20.92 13.72 22.27
C HIS A 4 20.94 12.39 22.99
N LYS A 5 20.11 11.43 22.60
CA LYS A 5 20.34 10.00 22.88
C LYS A 5 19.77 9.11 21.80
N ASN A 6 20.70 8.50 21.07
CA ASN A 6 20.77 7.11 20.62
C ASN A 6 19.58 6.55 19.82
N ILE A 7 19.65 6.74 18.51
CA ILE A 7 19.07 5.79 17.55
C ILE A 7 20.21 4.81 17.20
N LEU A 8 20.21 3.65 17.84
CA LEU A 8 21.05 2.52 17.41
C LEU A 8 20.61 2.07 16.01
N PRO A 9 21.54 1.80 15.09
CA PRO A 9 21.22 1.50 13.71
C PRO A 9 20.66 0.07 13.60
N ALA A 10 19.38 -0.03 13.28
CA ALA A 10 18.71 -1.28 12.87
C ALA A 10 19.36 -1.93 11.61
N GLY A 11 20.35 -1.27 11.01
CA GLY A 11 21.10 -1.78 9.87
C GLY A 11 22.08 -2.91 10.16
N LEU A 12 22.47 -3.11 11.44
CA LEU A 12 23.51 -4.09 11.78
C LEU A 12 22.99 -5.52 11.85
N ILE A 13 21.70 -5.72 12.08
CA ILE A 13 21.11 -7.07 12.21
C ILE A 13 20.92 -7.74 10.84
N CYS A 14 20.69 -6.96 9.76
CA CYS A 14 20.57 -7.53 8.42
C CYS A 14 21.90 -7.95 7.79
N MET A 15 23.02 -7.32 8.15
CA MET A 15 24.34 -7.69 7.58
C MET A 15 24.88 -9.03 8.10
N LEU A 16 24.53 -9.44 9.31
CA LEU A 16 25.00 -10.71 9.89
C LEU A 16 24.39 -11.95 9.23
N PHE A 17 23.23 -11.83 8.57
CA PHE A 17 22.61 -12.93 7.82
C PHE A 17 23.18 -13.12 6.41
N PHE A 18 23.78 -12.08 5.81
CA PHE A 18 24.32 -12.18 4.46
C PHE A 18 25.74 -12.77 4.39
N GLN A 19 26.54 -12.62 5.44
CA GLN A 19 27.94 -13.12 5.44
C GLN A 19 28.05 -14.63 5.61
N THR A 20 27.03 -15.30 6.16
CA THR A 20 27.07 -16.79 6.31
C THR A 20 26.63 -17.54 5.05
N ALA A 21 26.08 -16.86 4.04
CA ALA A 21 25.62 -17.50 2.79
C ALA A 21 26.70 -17.59 1.68
N ILE A 22 27.80 -16.85 1.81
CA ILE A 22 28.84 -16.76 0.77
C ILE A 22 30.06 -17.68 1.03
N ALA A 23 30.21 -18.20 2.24
CA ALA A 23 31.45 -18.86 2.66
C ALA A 23 31.49 -20.40 2.49
N GLN A 24 30.51 -21.04 1.84
CA GLN A 24 30.52 -22.49 1.63
C GLN A 24 30.30 -22.91 0.18
N ASN A 25 31.20 -22.50 -0.69
CA ASN A 25 31.32 -23.13 -2.01
C ASN A 25 32.70 -23.78 -2.14
N LYS A 26 32.91 -24.90 -1.46
CA LYS A 26 34.01 -25.84 -1.76
C LYS A 26 33.43 -27.10 -2.38
N GLN A 27 33.91 -27.37 -3.57
CA GLN A 27 33.63 -28.53 -4.40
C GLN A 27 33.68 -29.86 -3.63
N LEU A 28 32.62 -30.65 -3.73
CA LEU A 28 32.65 -32.08 -3.50
C LEU A 28 31.95 -32.78 -4.66
N LEU A 29 32.63 -33.74 -5.22
CA LEU A 29 32.31 -34.66 -6.33
C LEU A 29 30.92 -35.30 -6.21
N PRO A 30 30.29 -35.74 -7.32
CA PRO A 30 28.91 -36.16 -7.30
C PRO A 30 28.74 -37.56 -6.67
N ALA A 31 28.14 -37.64 -5.51
CA ALA A 31 27.56 -38.86 -5.01
C ALA A 31 26.16 -39.04 -5.61
N HIS A 32 25.87 -40.25 -6.08
CA HIS A 32 24.56 -40.66 -6.62
C HIS A 32 23.41 -40.16 -5.74
N LYS A 33 22.62 -39.23 -6.28
CA LYS A 33 21.38 -38.77 -5.68
C LYS A 33 20.35 -39.88 -5.74
N LYS A 34 20.03 -40.51 -4.60
CA LYS A 34 18.71 -41.11 -4.41
C LYS A 34 17.69 -39.99 -4.55
N GLU A 35 16.79 -40.10 -5.52
CA GLU A 35 15.63 -39.21 -5.64
C GLU A 35 14.87 -39.23 -4.31
N ALA A 36 14.93 -38.13 -3.59
CA ALA A 36 14.16 -37.96 -2.38
C ALA A 36 12.69 -37.84 -2.79
N THR A 37 11.87 -38.79 -2.34
CA THR A 37 10.42 -38.71 -2.43
C THR A 37 9.99 -37.32 -1.97
N PRO A 38 9.22 -36.53 -2.77
CA PRO A 38 8.81 -35.20 -2.36
C PRO A 38 8.03 -35.32 -1.05
N PRO A 39 8.27 -34.46 -0.06
CA PRO A 39 7.58 -34.52 1.22
C PRO A 39 6.07 -34.45 0.96
N VAL A 40 5.32 -35.39 1.56
CA VAL A 40 3.84 -35.39 1.53
C VAL A 40 3.36 -34.04 2.00
N GLN A 41 2.71 -33.28 1.12
CA GLN A 41 2.20 -31.96 1.47
C GLN A 41 1.00 -32.10 2.41
N PRO A 42 0.94 -31.39 3.53
CA PRO A 42 -0.24 -31.37 4.37
C PRO A 42 -1.49 -30.94 3.57
N SER A 43 -2.63 -31.52 3.86
CA SER A 43 -3.90 -31.36 3.10
C SER A 43 -4.39 -29.91 2.92
N TYR A 44 -3.97 -28.98 3.79
CA TYR A 44 -4.36 -27.58 3.66
C TYR A 44 -3.60 -26.79 2.56
N TYR A 45 -2.60 -27.39 1.90
CA TYR A 45 -1.98 -26.82 0.69
C TYR A 45 -2.82 -27.06 -0.58
N ASN A 46 -3.85 -27.89 -0.51
CA ASN A 46 -4.77 -28.16 -1.61
C ASN A 46 -5.97 -27.20 -1.65
N ASP A 47 -5.91 -26.04 -1.01
CA ASP A 47 -6.99 -25.06 -0.95
C ASP A 47 -7.14 -24.22 -2.24
N HIS A 48 -6.40 -24.56 -3.30
CA HIS A 48 -6.45 -23.88 -4.60
C HIS A 48 -6.22 -24.84 -5.77
N ASP A 49 -6.66 -24.42 -6.96
CA ASP A 49 -6.46 -25.14 -8.22
C ASP A 49 -5.04 -24.86 -8.75
N SER A 50 -4.15 -25.81 -8.58
CA SER A 50 -2.75 -25.73 -9.02
C SER A 50 -2.58 -25.59 -10.53
N SER A 51 -3.64 -25.86 -11.32
CA SER A 51 -3.65 -25.59 -12.75
C SER A 51 -3.78 -24.10 -13.07
N TYR A 52 -4.36 -23.30 -12.16
CA TYR A 52 -4.52 -21.84 -12.30
C TYR A 52 -3.37 -21.06 -11.72
N TYR A 53 -2.87 -21.42 -10.54
CA TYR A 53 -1.67 -20.79 -10.00
C TYR A 53 -0.85 -21.74 -9.12
N GLN A 54 0.42 -21.43 -8.99
CA GLN A 54 1.40 -22.17 -8.19
C GLN A 54 1.79 -21.36 -6.97
N SER A 55 1.83 -21.98 -5.81
CA SER A 55 2.27 -21.37 -4.55
C SER A 55 3.73 -21.68 -4.25
N PHE A 56 4.49 -20.67 -3.81
CA PHE A 56 5.87 -20.78 -3.35
C PHE A 56 5.98 -20.37 -1.87
N GLU A 57 4.94 -20.64 -1.07
CA GLU A 57 4.90 -20.26 0.35
C GLU A 57 6.10 -20.76 1.16
N ARG A 58 6.65 -21.94 0.79
CA ARG A 58 7.84 -22.51 1.43
C ARG A 58 9.17 -21.96 0.90
N TYR A 59 9.13 -21.10 -0.11
CA TYR A 59 10.30 -20.38 -0.60
C TYR A 59 10.44 -19.07 0.14
N ILE A 60 11.67 -18.59 0.25
CA ILE A 60 11.94 -17.22 0.65
C ILE A 60 11.87 -16.36 -0.61
N THR A 61 10.97 -15.39 -0.65
CA THR A 61 10.93 -14.40 -1.73
C THR A 61 11.69 -13.17 -1.30
N ALA A 62 12.91 -13.00 -1.81
CA ALA A 62 13.72 -11.79 -1.60
C ALA A 62 13.38 -10.76 -2.66
N ARG A 63 13.32 -9.46 -2.28
CA ARG A 63 12.98 -8.36 -3.17
C ARG A 63 13.98 -7.22 -3.07
N PHE A 64 14.21 -6.60 -4.20
CA PHE A 64 14.75 -5.25 -4.32
C PHE A 64 13.70 -4.38 -5.01
N TYR A 65 13.46 -3.15 -4.51
CA TYR A 65 12.40 -2.32 -5.07
C TYR A 65 12.70 -0.84 -5.02
N PHE A 66 12.11 -0.12 -5.98
CA PHE A 66 11.89 1.33 -5.91
C PHE A 66 10.42 1.59 -5.63
N SER A 67 10.13 2.57 -4.79
CA SER A 67 8.76 2.86 -4.36
C SER A 67 8.56 4.36 -4.17
N GLN A 68 7.51 4.89 -4.82
CA GLN A 68 7.05 6.25 -4.68
C GLN A 68 5.66 6.26 -4.05
N LYS A 69 5.56 6.72 -2.82
CA LYS A 69 4.28 6.95 -2.17
C LYS A 69 3.71 8.29 -2.61
N TYR A 70 2.40 8.35 -2.75
CA TYR A 70 1.69 9.59 -3.01
C TYR A 70 0.51 9.75 -2.06
N ALA A 71 0.20 10.99 -1.76
CA ALA A 71 -1.01 11.40 -1.08
C ALA A 71 -1.51 12.69 -1.75
N GLY A 72 -2.76 13.02 -1.57
CA GLY A 72 -3.30 14.24 -2.14
C GLY A 72 -4.59 14.63 -1.45
N LEU A 73 -4.79 15.94 -1.33
CA LEU A 73 -6.04 16.56 -0.91
C LEU A 73 -6.50 17.49 -2.02
N GLU A 74 -7.62 17.16 -2.64
CA GLU A 74 -8.29 17.99 -3.65
C GLU A 74 -9.60 18.50 -3.08
N LEU A 75 -9.89 19.78 -3.32
CA LEU A 75 -11.16 20.38 -2.94
C LEU A 75 -12.04 20.45 -4.19
N GLU A 76 -13.22 19.82 -4.13
CA GLU A 76 -14.20 19.92 -5.20
C GLU A 76 -14.88 21.27 -5.16
N HIS A 77 -15.10 21.83 -6.33
CA HIS A 77 -15.78 23.09 -6.58
C HIS A 77 -17.10 22.87 -7.33
N ALA A 78 -18.10 23.72 -7.07
CA ALA A 78 -19.43 23.63 -7.69
C ALA A 78 -19.50 24.12 -9.16
N SER A 79 -18.47 24.76 -9.71
CA SER A 79 -18.44 25.31 -11.07
C SER A 79 -17.05 25.29 -11.69
N ASN A 80 -16.95 25.57 -13.00
CA ASN A 80 -15.82 25.48 -13.93
C ASN A 80 -14.47 26.13 -13.56
N VAL A 81 -14.14 26.27 -12.29
CA VAL A 81 -12.86 26.80 -11.83
C VAL A 81 -11.79 25.71 -11.81
N SER A 82 -10.55 26.09 -12.07
CA SER A 82 -9.39 25.20 -12.08
C SER A 82 -9.28 24.42 -10.78
N ARG A 83 -9.41 23.09 -10.85
CA ARG A 83 -9.20 22.20 -9.72
C ARG A 83 -7.78 22.36 -9.20
N PHE A 84 -7.63 22.48 -7.89
CA PHE A 84 -6.33 22.45 -7.27
C PHE A 84 -6.17 21.27 -6.32
N ARG A 85 -4.94 20.85 -6.19
CA ARG A 85 -4.59 19.71 -5.37
C ARG A 85 -3.39 20.02 -4.51
N TYR A 86 -3.54 19.82 -3.22
CA TYR A 86 -2.41 19.79 -2.29
C TYR A 86 -1.69 18.45 -2.41
N VAL A 87 -0.39 18.51 -2.64
CA VAL A 87 0.49 17.35 -2.85
C VAL A 87 1.64 17.43 -1.85
N PRO A 88 1.96 16.36 -1.11
CA PRO A 88 3.16 16.33 -0.29
C PRO A 88 4.39 16.09 -1.17
N ASN A 89 5.51 16.68 -0.79
CA ASN A 89 6.80 16.40 -1.41
C ASN A 89 7.36 15.08 -0.86
N THR A 90 6.92 13.95 -1.39
CA THR A 90 7.33 12.62 -0.97
C THR A 90 8.56 12.17 -1.75
N SER A 91 9.41 11.41 -1.09
CA SER A 91 10.65 10.92 -1.66
C SER A 91 10.50 9.57 -2.35
N LEU A 92 11.21 9.39 -3.47
CA LEU A 92 11.44 8.07 -4.05
C LEU A 92 12.32 7.27 -3.08
N THR A 93 11.87 6.09 -2.70
CA THR A 93 12.57 5.18 -1.80
C THR A 93 13.14 3.99 -2.56
N MET A 94 14.29 3.53 -2.15
CA MET A 94 14.91 2.29 -2.59
C MET A 94 14.95 1.34 -1.40
N GLY A 95 14.61 0.07 -1.59
CA GLY A 95 14.47 -0.85 -0.47
C GLY A 95 14.68 -2.30 -0.81
N VAL A 96 14.72 -3.09 0.25
CA VAL A 96 14.78 -4.55 0.20
C VAL A 96 13.65 -5.14 1.00
N GLY A 97 13.21 -6.32 0.61
CA GLY A 97 12.15 -7.03 1.31
C GLY A 97 12.34 -8.53 1.28
N VAL A 98 11.67 -9.19 2.20
CA VAL A 98 11.61 -10.63 2.27
C VAL A 98 10.20 -11.09 2.62
N THR A 99 9.74 -12.14 1.95
CA THR A 99 8.50 -12.84 2.32
C THR A 99 8.80 -14.32 2.55
N TYR A 100 8.25 -14.82 3.64
CA TYR A 100 8.21 -16.25 3.93
C TYR A 100 6.79 -16.60 4.41
N GLN A 101 6.15 -17.54 3.74
CA GLN A 101 4.74 -17.86 3.93
C GLN A 101 3.81 -16.62 3.80
N SER A 102 3.13 -16.24 4.89
CA SER A 102 2.22 -15.09 4.93
C SER A 102 2.87 -13.83 5.50
N ILE A 103 4.12 -13.91 5.96
CA ILE A 103 4.83 -12.80 6.60
C ILE A 103 5.70 -12.11 5.57
N SER A 104 5.54 -10.82 5.41
CA SER A 104 6.35 -9.98 4.51
C SER A 104 6.92 -8.80 5.30
N LEU A 105 8.23 -8.62 5.19
CA LEU A 105 8.95 -7.48 5.76
C LEU A 105 9.63 -6.71 4.63
N ASN A 106 9.41 -5.41 4.57
CA ASN A 106 10.04 -4.52 3.60
C ASN A 106 10.66 -3.32 4.34
N ILE A 107 11.90 -3.01 4.01
CA ILE A 107 12.63 -1.85 4.53
C ILE A 107 13.09 -1.00 3.37
N GLY A 108 12.73 0.27 3.36
CA GLY A 108 13.11 1.23 2.32
C GLY A 108 13.69 2.51 2.92
N TYR A 109 14.60 3.13 2.20
CA TYR A 109 15.23 4.38 2.57
C TYR A 109 15.18 5.39 1.41
N ALA A 110 14.93 6.65 1.73
CA ALA A 110 14.88 7.75 0.79
C ALA A 110 16.28 8.39 0.69
N PHE A 111 17.06 7.98 -0.30
CA PHE A 111 18.39 8.53 -0.52
C PHE A 111 18.33 9.96 -1.06
N GLY A 112 19.14 10.87 -0.51
CA GLY A 112 19.13 12.27 -0.90
C GLY A 112 19.48 12.52 -2.37
N PHE A 113 20.28 11.65 -3.01
CA PHE A 113 20.62 11.77 -4.42
C PHE A 113 19.43 11.51 -5.37
N LEU A 114 18.37 10.82 -4.89
CA LEU A 114 17.14 10.56 -5.64
C LEU A 114 16.09 11.67 -5.47
N ASN A 115 16.30 12.60 -4.53
CA ASN A 115 15.24 13.51 -4.05
C ASN A 115 15.78 14.93 -3.87
N ARG A 116 15.89 15.70 -4.95
CA ARG A 116 16.53 17.04 -4.94
C ARG A 116 15.58 18.22 -5.15
N ASP A 117 14.27 18.01 -5.08
CA ASP A 117 13.33 19.09 -5.37
C ASP A 117 13.05 19.94 -4.12
N GLY A 118 13.74 21.09 -4.00
CA GLY A 118 13.56 22.07 -2.93
C GLY A 118 12.41 23.04 -3.15
N GLU A 119 11.94 23.26 -4.39
CA GLU A 119 10.90 24.25 -4.73
C GLU A 119 9.51 23.89 -4.14
N LYS A 120 9.29 22.61 -3.91
CA LYS A 120 8.04 22.07 -3.35
C LYS A 120 7.96 22.14 -1.83
N GLY A 121 8.96 22.73 -1.17
CA GLY A 121 9.04 22.78 0.28
C GLY A 121 9.30 21.42 0.93
N LYS A 122 9.32 21.41 2.26
CA LYS A 122 9.56 20.18 3.05
C LYS A 122 8.26 19.55 3.50
N THR A 123 8.08 18.28 3.25
CA THR A 123 7.06 17.43 3.85
C THR A 123 7.67 16.57 4.95
N ARG A 124 7.04 16.55 6.13
CA ARG A 124 7.31 15.56 7.19
C ARG A 124 6.18 14.55 7.19
N TYR A 125 6.50 13.27 7.14
CA TYR A 125 5.46 12.26 7.10
C TYR A 125 5.86 10.96 7.80
N LEU A 126 4.85 10.32 8.38
CA LEU A 126 4.84 8.91 8.74
C LEU A 126 3.72 8.27 7.91
N ASP A 127 4.09 7.33 7.05
CA ASP A 127 3.16 6.66 6.17
C ASP A 127 3.28 5.15 6.36
N ILE A 128 2.28 4.59 7.05
CA ILE A 128 2.14 3.17 7.33
C ILE A 128 1.07 2.63 6.37
N GLN A 129 1.50 1.98 5.32
CA GLN A 129 0.62 1.24 4.42
C GLN A 129 0.99 -0.23 4.53
N SER A 130 0.12 -1.01 5.14
CA SER A 130 0.28 -2.46 5.26
C SER A 130 -0.82 -3.15 4.47
N HIS A 131 -0.41 -4.06 3.59
CA HIS A 131 -1.31 -4.83 2.75
C HIS A 131 -1.13 -6.31 3.08
N ILE A 132 -2.19 -6.92 3.60
CA ILE A 132 -2.23 -8.33 3.95
C ILE A 132 -3.02 -9.06 2.85
N TYR A 133 -2.30 -9.73 1.96
CA TYR A 133 -2.90 -10.55 0.92
C TYR A 133 -2.96 -12.00 1.39
N GLY A 134 -4.07 -12.33 2.02
CA GLY A 134 -4.41 -13.71 2.35
C GLY A 134 -4.99 -14.45 1.15
N ARG A 135 -5.27 -15.73 1.30
CA ARG A 135 -5.89 -16.52 0.23
C ARG A 135 -7.34 -16.09 -0.02
N LYS A 136 -8.13 -15.94 1.04
CA LYS A 136 -9.55 -15.58 0.96
C LYS A 136 -9.83 -14.11 1.24
N TRP A 137 -8.89 -13.38 1.82
CA TRP A 137 -9.07 -12.00 2.26
C TRP A 137 -7.92 -11.12 1.79
N THR A 138 -8.24 -9.89 1.43
CA THR A 138 -7.30 -8.79 1.31
C THR A 138 -7.65 -7.73 2.35
N ILE A 139 -6.67 -7.34 3.16
CA ILE A 139 -6.84 -6.34 4.21
C ILE A 139 -5.80 -5.25 3.98
N ASP A 140 -6.26 -4.02 3.87
CA ASP A 140 -5.38 -2.87 3.78
C ASP A 140 -5.50 -2.05 5.07
N ILE A 141 -4.37 -1.78 5.70
CA ILE A 141 -4.26 -0.91 6.87
C ILE A 141 -3.56 0.37 6.42
N LEU A 142 -4.22 1.48 6.62
CA LEU A 142 -3.75 2.81 6.25
C LEU A 142 -3.48 3.63 7.52
N GLY A 143 -2.29 4.21 7.64
CA GLY A 143 -1.92 5.18 8.66
C GLY A 143 -1.05 6.26 8.02
N GLN A 144 -1.64 7.39 7.67
CA GLN A 144 -0.99 8.50 7.00
C GLN A 144 -1.00 9.74 7.86
N PHE A 145 0.17 10.27 8.16
CA PHE A 145 0.37 11.46 8.97
C PHE A 145 1.34 12.37 8.23
N TYR A 146 0.79 13.33 7.50
CA TYR A 146 1.56 14.23 6.64
C TYR A 146 1.47 15.67 7.13
N LYS A 147 2.61 16.40 7.15
CA LYS A 147 2.68 17.84 7.40
C LYS A 147 3.58 18.49 6.37
N GLY A 148 3.08 19.57 5.75
CA GLY A 148 3.74 20.30 4.69
C GLY A 148 3.31 19.81 3.31
N TYR A 149 2.72 20.71 2.54
CA TYR A 149 2.17 20.46 1.21
C TYR A 149 2.55 21.61 0.27
N TYR A 150 2.51 21.34 -1.01
CA TYR A 150 2.51 22.37 -2.03
C TYR A 150 1.24 22.26 -2.89
N LEU A 151 0.86 23.36 -3.52
CA LEU A 151 -0.31 23.42 -4.39
C LEU A 151 0.10 23.11 -5.83
N SER A 152 -0.66 22.23 -6.47
CA SER A 152 -0.52 21.89 -7.89
C SER A 152 -1.80 22.30 -8.64
N PRO A 153 -1.71 22.88 -9.85
CA PRO A 153 -0.51 23.07 -10.67
C PRO A 153 0.42 24.21 -10.19
N LYS A 154 1.63 24.26 -10.77
CA LYS A 154 2.60 25.34 -10.56
C LYS A 154 2.00 26.69 -10.96
N GLY A 155 2.38 27.76 -10.26
CA GLY A 155 1.85 29.12 -10.48
C GLY A 155 0.51 29.42 -9.80
N LEU A 156 -0.25 28.41 -9.40
CA LEU A 156 -1.55 28.62 -8.76
C LEU A 156 -1.36 29.11 -7.31
N ALA A 157 -1.95 30.27 -6.99
CA ALA A 157 -1.81 30.97 -5.71
C ALA A 157 -0.38 31.29 -5.28
N ALA A 158 0.58 31.12 -6.17
CA ALA A 158 2.01 31.42 -5.92
C ALA A 158 2.34 32.86 -6.27
N SER A 159 3.47 33.36 -5.73
CA SER A 159 3.94 34.73 -6.00
C SER A 159 4.38 34.93 -7.46
N THR A 160 4.80 33.85 -8.14
CA THR A 160 5.17 33.87 -9.57
C THR A 160 4.61 32.64 -10.28
N PRO A 161 4.38 32.71 -11.61
CA PRO A 161 3.88 31.56 -12.38
C PRO A 161 4.82 30.33 -12.35
N GLN A 162 6.11 30.55 -12.05
CA GLN A 162 7.14 29.51 -12.03
C GLN A 162 7.40 28.93 -10.64
N SER A 163 6.68 29.38 -9.61
CA SER A 163 6.83 28.86 -8.25
C SER A 163 5.63 28.03 -7.79
N TYR A 164 5.81 27.29 -6.68
CA TYR A 164 4.72 26.59 -6.00
C TYR A 164 4.26 27.39 -4.78
N TYR A 165 2.95 27.39 -4.52
CA TYR A 165 2.42 27.84 -3.25
C TYR A 165 2.62 26.75 -2.20
N VAL A 166 3.46 26.99 -1.20
CA VAL A 166 3.84 25.99 -0.18
C VAL A 166 3.08 26.23 1.11
N ARG A 167 2.54 25.19 1.71
CA ARG A 167 1.79 25.16 2.97
C ARG A 167 2.48 24.26 4.00
N PRO A 168 3.49 24.79 4.71
CA PRO A 168 4.23 24.02 5.72
C PRO A 168 3.38 23.69 6.96
N ASP A 169 2.30 24.42 7.17
CA ASP A 169 1.33 24.29 8.27
C ASP A 169 0.27 23.20 8.02
N LEU A 170 -0.12 22.98 6.75
CA LEU A 170 -1.18 22.04 6.39
C LEU A 170 -0.82 20.61 6.82
N ARG A 171 -1.75 19.99 7.56
CA ARG A 171 -1.65 18.61 8.03
C ARG A 171 -2.85 17.82 7.54
N VAL A 172 -2.58 16.61 7.05
CA VAL A 172 -3.59 15.62 6.72
C VAL A 172 -3.19 14.33 7.41
N GLU A 173 -4.05 13.86 8.29
CA GLU A 173 -3.87 12.67 9.09
C GLU A 173 -5.05 11.73 8.80
N VAL A 174 -4.79 10.52 8.33
CA VAL A 174 -5.82 9.52 8.00
C VAL A 174 -5.39 8.17 8.52
N MET A 175 -6.28 7.48 9.19
CA MET A 175 -6.10 6.09 9.58
C MET A 175 -7.34 5.28 9.23
N GLY A 176 -7.15 4.00 8.91
CA GLY A 176 -8.28 3.15 8.61
C GLY A 176 -7.89 1.76 8.18
N VAL A 177 -8.92 0.96 8.00
CA VAL A 177 -8.81 -0.43 7.57
C VAL A 177 -9.89 -0.71 6.53
N SER A 178 -9.52 -1.43 5.50
CA SER A 178 -10.45 -2.05 4.58
C SER A 178 -10.21 -3.56 4.52
N ALA A 179 -11.28 -4.34 4.47
CA ALA A 179 -11.21 -5.78 4.38
C ALA A 179 -12.20 -6.29 3.33
N TYR A 180 -11.68 -7.03 2.35
CA TYR A 180 -12.47 -7.59 1.26
C TYR A 180 -12.21 -9.09 1.13
N ARG A 181 -13.30 -9.86 1.01
CA ARG A 181 -13.27 -11.29 0.76
C ARG A 181 -13.27 -11.56 -0.74
N LEU A 182 -12.37 -12.43 -1.19
CA LEU A 182 -12.35 -12.98 -2.54
C LEU A 182 -13.36 -14.11 -2.64
N LEU A 183 -14.20 -14.10 -3.68
CA LEU A 183 -15.22 -15.13 -3.91
C LEU A 183 -14.71 -16.29 -4.76
N ASN A 184 -13.58 -16.12 -5.46
CA ASN A 184 -12.94 -17.16 -6.26
C ASN A 184 -11.43 -17.34 -5.90
N PRO A 185 -11.12 -17.65 -4.62
CA PRO A 185 -9.73 -17.75 -4.17
C PRO A 185 -9.01 -19.01 -4.67
N SER A 186 -9.74 -20.00 -5.17
CA SER A 186 -9.15 -21.23 -5.71
C SER A 186 -8.45 -21.01 -7.04
N ARG A 187 -8.87 -20.02 -7.85
CA ARG A 187 -8.34 -19.77 -9.19
C ARG A 187 -7.63 -18.43 -9.33
N PHE A 188 -7.95 -17.45 -8.50
CA PHE A 188 -7.37 -16.11 -8.54
C PHE A 188 -6.50 -15.84 -7.31
N SER A 189 -5.30 -15.26 -7.52
CA SER A 189 -4.37 -14.89 -6.46
C SER A 189 -3.87 -13.45 -6.58
N PHE A 190 -4.14 -12.60 -5.58
CA PHE A 190 -3.45 -11.32 -5.43
C PHE A 190 -1.96 -11.48 -5.09
N ARG A 191 -1.60 -12.58 -4.42
CA ARG A 191 -0.23 -12.83 -3.97
C ARG A 191 0.73 -13.05 -5.14
N SER A 192 0.22 -13.50 -6.28
CA SER A 192 1.02 -13.64 -7.49
C SER A 192 1.50 -12.30 -8.02
N ALA A 193 0.64 -11.28 -7.98
CA ALA A 193 0.88 -9.97 -8.58
C ALA A 193 1.44 -8.94 -7.60
N LEU A 194 1.27 -9.11 -6.28
CA LEU A 194 1.58 -8.08 -5.29
C LEU A 194 2.54 -8.55 -4.18
N LEU A 195 2.75 -9.86 -4.04
CA LEU A 195 3.73 -10.44 -3.10
C LEU A 195 4.78 -11.32 -3.80
N GLU A 196 4.64 -11.59 -5.09
CA GLU A 196 5.54 -12.38 -5.94
C GLU A 196 5.91 -13.78 -5.39
N ASN A 197 5.18 -14.25 -4.34
CA ASN A 197 5.37 -15.57 -3.72
C ASN A 197 4.37 -16.62 -4.21
N GLU A 198 3.59 -16.30 -5.24
CA GLU A 198 2.78 -17.20 -6.05
C GLU A 198 2.96 -16.83 -7.52
N GLN A 199 2.60 -17.74 -8.45
CA GLN A 199 2.62 -17.50 -9.89
C GLN A 199 1.27 -17.85 -10.47
N GLN A 200 0.57 -16.87 -11.07
CA GLN A 200 -0.65 -17.12 -11.84
C GLN A 200 -0.28 -17.70 -13.19
N LYS A 201 -0.78 -18.91 -13.51
CA LYS A 201 -0.48 -19.65 -14.74
C LYS A 201 -1.56 -19.52 -15.81
N LYS A 202 -2.81 -19.33 -15.39
CA LYS A 202 -3.97 -19.10 -16.26
C LYS A 202 -4.70 -17.85 -15.81
N SER A 203 -5.29 -17.16 -16.78
CA SER A 203 -6.13 -16.00 -16.52
C SER A 203 -7.30 -16.38 -15.62
N ALA A 204 -7.55 -15.56 -14.60
CA ALA A 204 -8.65 -15.75 -13.67
C ALA A 204 -9.04 -14.44 -13.02
N GLY A 205 -10.24 -14.38 -12.48
CA GLY A 205 -10.74 -13.25 -11.72
C GLY A 205 -11.54 -13.67 -10.50
N SER A 206 -11.84 -12.70 -9.66
CA SER A 206 -12.64 -12.87 -8.45
C SER A 206 -13.47 -11.63 -8.18
N PHE A 207 -14.72 -11.80 -7.82
CA PHE A 207 -15.47 -10.76 -7.14
C PHE A 207 -14.95 -10.56 -5.74
N LEU A 208 -15.08 -9.32 -5.24
CA LEU A 208 -14.70 -8.92 -3.90
C LEU A 208 -15.92 -8.32 -3.20
N ILE A 209 -16.11 -8.67 -1.94
CA ILE A 209 -17.16 -8.10 -1.08
C ILE A 209 -16.52 -7.81 0.28
N GLY A 210 -16.79 -6.61 0.81
CA GLY A 210 -16.16 -6.22 2.06
C GLY A 210 -16.69 -4.94 2.63
N ALA A 211 -15.88 -4.32 3.48
CA ALA A 211 -16.19 -3.05 4.12
C ALA A 211 -14.90 -2.29 4.45
N GLU A 212 -15.08 -1.01 4.71
CA GLU A 212 -13.99 -0.10 5.08
C GLU A 212 -14.42 0.84 6.21
N ILE A 213 -13.46 1.22 7.03
CA ILE A 213 -13.60 2.25 8.04
C ILE A 213 -12.37 3.16 8.03
N TYR A 214 -12.60 4.46 8.01
CA TYR A 214 -11.55 5.48 8.05
C TYR A 214 -11.92 6.58 9.03
N TYR A 215 -10.90 7.11 9.68
CA TYR A 215 -10.93 8.34 10.46
C TYR A 215 -9.86 9.27 9.95
N GLY A 216 -10.16 10.57 9.82
CA GLY A 216 -9.17 11.53 9.37
C GLY A 216 -9.37 12.93 9.91
N ILE A 217 -8.26 13.68 9.88
CA ILE A 217 -8.18 15.07 10.31
C ILE A 217 -7.42 15.85 9.24
N ILE A 218 -7.99 16.93 8.77
CA ILE A 218 -7.32 17.95 7.96
C ILE A 218 -7.28 19.21 8.80
N ARG A 219 -6.09 19.81 8.98
CA ARG A 219 -5.95 21.04 9.77
C ARG A 219 -4.82 21.93 9.29
N SER A 220 -4.96 23.22 9.49
CA SER A 220 -4.00 24.25 9.13
C SER A 220 -4.10 25.47 10.03
N ASP A 221 -3.03 26.26 10.11
CA ASP A 221 -2.98 27.47 10.95
C ASP A 221 -3.84 28.63 10.36
N SER A 222 -4.03 28.63 9.04
CA SER A 222 -4.92 29.52 8.29
C SER A 222 -5.98 28.74 7.52
N SER A 223 -6.85 29.42 6.75
CA SER A 223 -7.81 28.73 5.89
C SER A 223 -7.12 27.67 4.98
N ILE A 224 -7.79 26.53 4.81
CA ILE A 224 -7.32 25.47 3.87
C ILE A 224 -7.29 26.02 2.44
N VAL A 225 -8.26 26.88 2.07
CA VAL A 225 -8.27 27.55 0.76
C VAL A 225 -7.38 28.79 0.82
N PRO A 226 -6.43 28.98 -0.12
CA PRO A 226 -5.64 30.20 -0.20
C PRO A 226 -6.53 31.43 -0.42
N SER A 227 -6.19 32.57 0.18
CA SER A 227 -6.99 33.80 0.12
C SER A 227 -7.29 34.28 -1.31
N VAL A 228 -6.32 34.13 -2.20
CA VAL A 228 -6.46 34.50 -3.63
C VAL A 228 -7.45 33.62 -4.41
N LEU A 229 -7.83 32.47 -3.88
CA LEU A 229 -8.80 31.54 -4.44
C LEU A 229 -10.12 31.52 -3.65
N SER A 230 -10.20 32.25 -2.54
CA SER A 230 -11.28 32.16 -1.55
C SER A 230 -12.68 32.38 -2.12
N GLU A 231 -12.83 33.32 -3.05
CA GLU A 231 -14.13 33.65 -3.65
C GLU A 231 -14.76 32.46 -4.43
N ASN A 232 -13.94 31.55 -4.88
CA ASN A 232 -14.38 30.42 -5.70
C ASN A 232 -14.68 29.15 -4.87
N TYR A 233 -14.41 29.15 -3.57
CA TYR A 233 -14.52 27.96 -2.73
C TYR A 233 -15.36 28.21 -1.48
N ALA A 234 -16.40 27.45 -1.29
CA ALA A 234 -17.24 27.52 -0.12
C ALA A 234 -16.50 27.09 1.18
N GLN A 235 -15.33 26.42 1.03
CA GLN A 235 -14.43 26.07 2.14
C GLN A 235 -13.49 27.21 2.56
N LYS A 236 -13.70 28.44 2.09
CA LYS A 236 -12.79 29.60 2.25
C LYS A 236 -12.40 29.92 3.68
N ASN A 237 -13.26 29.59 4.67
CA ASN A 237 -13.03 29.90 6.07
C ASN A 237 -12.64 28.68 6.91
N VAL A 238 -12.52 27.50 6.29
CA VAL A 238 -12.26 26.25 7.00
C VAL A 238 -10.80 26.14 7.36
N ARG A 239 -10.52 25.84 8.64
CA ARG A 239 -9.16 25.55 9.15
C ARG A 239 -8.98 24.13 9.61
N ARG A 240 -10.10 23.46 9.95
CA ARG A 240 -10.08 22.08 10.46
C ARG A 240 -11.31 21.32 9.96
N LEU A 241 -11.06 20.07 9.55
CA LEU A 241 -12.06 19.08 9.19
C LEU A 241 -11.68 17.76 9.89
N ASP A 242 -12.59 17.22 10.69
CA ASP A 242 -12.51 15.87 11.24
C ASP A 242 -13.61 15.03 10.61
N PHE A 243 -13.32 13.78 10.26
CA PHE A 243 -14.31 12.88 9.69
C PHE A 243 -14.13 11.44 10.15
N ILE A 244 -15.23 10.72 10.23
CA ILE A 244 -15.28 9.27 10.32
C ILE A 244 -16.15 8.75 9.18
N LYS A 245 -15.72 7.67 8.56
CA LYS A 245 -16.33 7.08 7.38
C LYS A 245 -16.37 5.57 7.53
N ILE A 246 -17.55 4.96 7.31
CA ILE A 246 -17.75 3.52 7.37
C ILE A 246 -18.73 3.07 6.29
N GLY A 247 -18.43 2.00 5.58
CA GLY A 247 -19.37 1.49 4.57
C GLY A 247 -18.99 0.16 3.96
N PRO A 248 -19.97 -0.54 3.37
CA PRO A 248 -19.75 -1.72 2.55
C PRO A 248 -19.14 -1.35 1.21
N GLY A 249 -18.49 -2.34 0.59
CA GLY A 249 -17.93 -2.20 -0.73
C GLY A 249 -17.96 -3.51 -1.51
N ILE A 250 -17.99 -3.37 -2.82
CA ILE A 250 -17.92 -4.48 -3.78
C ILE A 250 -16.84 -4.18 -4.82
N GLY A 251 -16.29 -5.22 -5.41
CA GLY A 251 -15.27 -5.03 -6.45
C GLY A 251 -15.07 -6.26 -7.31
N TYR A 252 -14.19 -6.08 -8.28
CA TYR A 252 -13.74 -7.16 -9.14
C TYR A 252 -12.24 -7.05 -9.35
N ALA A 253 -11.58 -8.20 -9.40
CA ALA A 253 -10.17 -8.34 -9.73
C ALA A 253 -10.00 -9.37 -10.83
N TYR A 254 -9.05 -9.12 -11.74
CA TYR A 254 -8.72 -10.04 -12.83
C TYR A 254 -7.23 -10.01 -13.12
N THR A 255 -6.65 -11.19 -13.33
CA THR A 255 -5.30 -11.34 -13.85
C THR A 255 -5.36 -11.97 -15.24
N TYR A 256 -4.89 -11.23 -16.22
CA TYR A 256 -4.67 -11.73 -17.58
C TYR A 256 -3.26 -12.27 -17.70
N VAL A 257 -3.12 -13.52 -18.12
CA VAL A 257 -1.82 -14.23 -18.25
C VAL A 257 -1.51 -14.49 -19.70
N ILE A 258 -0.31 -14.11 -20.15
CA ILE A 258 0.18 -14.28 -21.52
C ILE A 258 1.40 -15.20 -21.46
N LYS A 259 1.36 -16.29 -22.25
CA LYS A 259 2.46 -17.28 -22.39
C LYS A 259 2.96 -17.79 -21.02
N GLN A 260 2.07 -17.89 -20.01
CA GLN A 260 2.35 -18.35 -18.64
C GLN A 260 3.47 -17.59 -17.90
N SER A 261 3.94 -16.48 -18.43
CA SER A 261 5.06 -15.71 -17.87
C SER A 261 4.76 -14.23 -17.71
N PHE A 262 4.04 -13.61 -18.65
CA PHE A 262 3.63 -12.23 -18.52
C PHE A 262 2.24 -12.17 -17.90
N TYR A 263 2.02 -11.19 -17.04
CA TYR A 263 0.71 -10.96 -16.44
C TYR A 263 0.37 -9.47 -16.34
N LEU A 264 -0.92 -9.21 -16.43
CA LEU A 264 -1.52 -7.93 -16.14
C LEU A 264 -2.68 -8.17 -15.16
N THR A 265 -2.57 -7.60 -13.98
CA THR A 265 -3.60 -7.68 -12.95
C THR A 265 -4.25 -6.33 -12.76
N GLY A 266 -5.57 -6.29 -12.76
CA GLY A 266 -6.38 -5.13 -12.42
C GLY A 266 -7.38 -5.46 -11.34
N SER A 267 -7.62 -4.55 -10.41
CA SER A 267 -8.67 -4.65 -9.39
C SER A 267 -9.24 -3.27 -9.09
N LEU A 268 -10.56 -3.22 -8.97
CA LEU A 268 -11.28 -2.03 -8.53
C LEU A 268 -12.35 -2.45 -7.52
N CYS A 269 -12.31 -1.85 -6.33
CA CYS A 269 -13.37 -1.92 -5.34
C CYS A 269 -14.00 -0.55 -5.21
N ALA A 270 -15.34 -0.49 -5.22
CA ALA A 270 -16.12 0.71 -4.95
C ALA A 270 -16.89 0.52 -3.65
N SER A 271 -16.92 1.54 -2.82
CA SER A 271 -17.65 1.58 -1.57
C SER A 271 -18.65 2.73 -1.52
N LEU A 272 -19.72 2.55 -0.79
CA LEU A 272 -20.65 3.59 -0.38
C LEU A 272 -20.63 3.65 1.14
N SER A 273 -20.16 4.75 1.67
CA SER A 273 -19.94 4.90 3.11
C SER A 273 -20.81 6.00 3.69
N ALA A 274 -21.29 5.75 4.90
CA ALA A 274 -21.87 6.76 5.78
C ALA A 274 -20.73 7.53 6.45
N ASP A 275 -20.76 8.85 6.34
CA ASP A 275 -19.72 9.73 6.85
C ASP A 275 -20.32 10.71 7.85
N TYR A 276 -19.66 10.91 8.98
CA TYR A 276 -19.88 12.06 9.84
C TYR A 276 -18.68 12.98 9.79
N THR A 277 -18.93 14.24 9.50
CA THR A 277 -17.90 15.28 9.36
C THR A 277 -18.15 16.40 10.35
N SER A 278 -17.11 16.87 11.01
CA SER A 278 -17.10 18.07 11.83
C SER A 278 -16.10 19.07 11.24
N GLN A 279 -16.58 20.24 10.90
CA GLN A 279 -15.82 21.31 10.26
C GLN A 279 -15.75 22.52 11.18
N GLN A 280 -14.57 23.13 11.30
CA GLN A 280 -14.33 24.33 12.10
C GLN A 280 -13.62 25.38 11.27
N GLY A 281 -14.12 26.61 11.34
CA GLY A 281 -13.58 27.79 10.65
C GLY A 281 -13.79 29.06 11.46
N SER A 282 -13.64 30.22 10.78
CA SER A 282 -13.95 31.53 11.38
C SER A 282 -15.43 31.69 11.73
N ASP A 283 -16.32 30.98 11.01
CA ASP A 283 -17.76 31.06 11.14
C ASP A 283 -18.33 30.10 12.21
N GLY A 284 -17.43 29.46 12.99
CA GLY A 284 -17.77 28.52 14.05
C GLY A 284 -17.54 27.06 13.68
N LYS A 285 -18.27 26.18 14.38
CA LYS A 285 -18.19 24.73 14.20
C LYS A 285 -19.53 24.21 13.65
N ALA A 286 -19.47 23.39 12.59
CA ALA A 286 -20.64 22.75 12.00
C ALA A 286 -20.36 21.26 11.77
N GLY A 287 -21.38 20.43 11.91
CA GLY A 287 -21.32 19.00 11.64
C GLY A 287 -22.32 18.58 10.56
N LYS A 288 -22.00 17.52 9.82
CA LYS A 288 -22.88 16.96 8.79
C LYS A 288 -22.73 15.44 8.72
N PHE A 289 -23.85 14.79 8.51
CA PHE A 289 -23.91 13.38 8.10
C PHE A 289 -24.21 13.31 6.62
N ASP A 290 -23.48 12.46 5.88
CA ASP A 290 -23.67 12.31 4.44
C ASP A 290 -23.26 10.89 3.98
N PHE A 291 -23.53 10.57 2.71
CA PHE A 291 -23.08 9.34 2.08
C PHE A 291 -22.11 9.66 0.95
N ASN A 292 -20.93 9.04 0.99
CA ASN A 292 -19.90 9.30 0.01
C ASN A 292 -19.28 8.01 -0.53
N LYS A 293 -18.79 8.11 -1.77
CA LYS A 293 -18.11 7.01 -2.45
C LYS A 293 -16.63 6.92 -2.06
N GLY A 294 -16.10 5.71 -2.12
CA GLY A 294 -14.68 5.41 -2.04
C GLY A 294 -14.27 4.43 -3.12
N PHE A 295 -12.99 4.43 -3.48
CA PHE A 295 -12.42 3.51 -4.45
C PHE A 295 -11.07 2.99 -3.96
N ILE A 296 -10.89 1.68 -4.04
CA ILE A 296 -9.57 1.06 -3.86
C ILE A 296 -9.22 0.38 -5.19
N TYR A 297 -8.07 0.72 -5.74
CA TYR A 297 -7.61 0.16 -7.00
C TYR A 297 -6.22 -0.44 -6.87
N ARG A 298 -5.99 -1.51 -7.61
CA ARG A 298 -4.72 -2.20 -7.70
C ARG A 298 -4.46 -2.57 -9.15
N ILE A 299 -3.28 -2.21 -9.64
CA ILE A 299 -2.83 -2.55 -10.98
C ILE A 299 -1.43 -3.10 -10.83
N ALA A 300 -1.14 -4.20 -11.50
CA ALA A 300 0.20 -4.76 -11.55
C ALA A 300 0.46 -5.39 -12.91
N ALA A 301 1.62 -5.12 -13.47
CA ALA A 301 2.10 -5.76 -14.68
C ALA A 301 3.49 -6.32 -14.43
N GLY A 302 3.75 -7.53 -14.91
CA GLY A 302 5.04 -8.15 -14.64
C GLY A 302 5.37 -9.34 -15.52
N TYR A 303 6.60 -9.77 -15.35
CA TYR A 303 7.15 -10.98 -15.94
C TYR A 303 7.57 -11.92 -14.82
N ASP A 304 7.02 -13.13 -14.83
CA ASP A 304 7.23 -14.16 -13.83
C ASP A 304 7.66 -15.45 -14.52
N LYS A 305 8.90 -15.85 -14.34
CA LYS A 305 9.43 -17.09 -14.92
C LYS A 305 10.49 -17.70 -14.01
N ASN A 306 10.38 -18.99 -13.79
CA ASN A 306 11.25 -19.74 -12.89
C ASN A 306 11.23 -19.13 -11.47
N ASP A 307 12.40 -18.71 -10.96
CA ASP A 307 12.55 -18.12 -9.62
C ASP A 307 12.52 -16.58 -9.61
N TRP A 308 12.39 -15.94 -10.79
CA TRP A 308 12.45 -14.49 -10.92
C TRP A 308 11.11 -13.89 -11.27
N ASN A 309 10.84 -12.74 -10.67
CA ASN A 309 9.69 -11.90 -10.98
C ASN A 309 10.14 -10.44 -11.08
N VAL A 310 9.73 -9.76 -12.14
CA VAL A 310 9.86 -8.31 -12.31
C VAL A 310 8.45 -7.74 -12.38
N ASN A 311 8.15 -6.78 -11.52
CA ASN A 311 6.80 -6.26 -11.32
C ASN A 311 6.79 -4.74 -11.23
N LEU A 312 5.88 -4.11 -11.94
CA LEU A 312 5.46 -2.72 -11.73
C LEU A 312 4.05 -2.75 -11.18
N SER A 313 3.84 -2.19 -9.99
CA SER A 313 2.55 -2.16 -9.33
C SER A 313 2.14 -0.75 -8.88
N LEU A 314 0.85 -0.50 -8.90
CA LEU A 314 0.17 0.68 -8.38
C LEU A 314 -0.94 0.20 -7.46
N VAL A 315 -0.89 0.60 -6.19
CA VAL A 315 -1.97 0.39 -5.23
C VAL A 315 -2.42 1.75 -4.74
N GLY A 316 -3.72 2.01 -4.76
CA GLY A 316 -4.24 3.29 -4.32
C GLY A 316 -5.62 3.20 -3.70
N ASN A 317 -5.89 4.21 -2.88
CA ASN A 317 -7.16 4.46 -2.23
C ASN A 317 -7.58 5.90 -2.52
N GLN A 318 -8.84 6.10 -2.83
CA GLN A 318 -9.45 7.40 -3.06
C GLN A 318 -10.76 7.46 -2.31
N MET A 319 -10.91 8.46 -1.44
CA MET A 319 -12.11 8.65 -0.65
C MET A 319 -12.63 10.08 -0.78
N THR A 320 -13.94 10.20 -0.96
CA THR A 320 -14.65 11.48 -0.90
C THR A 320 -15.21 11.67 0.49
N VAL A 321 -15.12 12.88 1.02
CA VAL A 321 -15.67 13.30 2.31
C VAL A 321 -16.44 14.59 2.08
N SER A 322 -17.68 14.68 2.56
CA SER A 322 -18.46 15.91 2.48
C SER A 322 -18.06 16.91 3.56
N GLY A 323 -17.97 18.18 3.20
CA GLY A 323 -17.88 19.25 4.18
C GLY A 323 -19.23 19.55 4.85
N ALA A 324 -19.23 20.32 5.92
CA ALA A 324 -20.44 20.68 6.66
C ALA A 324 -21.38 21.56 5.84
N THR A 325 -20.86 22.40 4.94
CA THR A 325 -21.66 23.23 4.03
C THR A 325 -22.04 22.44 2.77
N ALA A 326 -23.25 22.65 2.28
CA ALA A 326 -23.73 21.96 1.08
C ALA A 326 -22.82 22.23 -0.14
N GLY A 327 -22.56 21.20 -0.95
CA GLY A 327 -21.70 21.28 -2.12
C GLY A 327 -20.20 21.20 -1.86
N ASN A 328 -19.76 21.21 -0.62
CA ASN A 328 -18.35 21.11 -0.26
C ASN A 328 -17.91 19.67 -0.18
N LYS A 329 -16.94 19.28 -0.98
CA LYS A 329 -16.34 17.96 -0.92
C LYS A 329 -14.83 18.03 -0.89
N TYR A 330 -14.25 17.10 -0.18
CA TYR A 330 -12.81 16.86 -0.08
C TYR A 330 -12.52 15.48 -0.65
N LEU A 331 -11.61 15.43 -1.60
CA LEU A 331 -11.15 14.20 -2.19
C LEU A 331 -9.76 13.90 -1.66
N LEU A 332 -9.64 12.85 -0.86
CA LEU A 332 -8.37 12.37 -0.36
C LEU A 332 -7.91 11.18 -1.22
N SER A 333 -6.66 11.20 -1.62
CA SER A 333 -6.05 10.11 -2.37
C SER A 333 -4.75 9.68 -1.70
N ALA A 334 -4.49 8.39 -1.70
CA ALA A 334 -3.31 7.79 -1.13
C ALA A 334 -2.89 6.57 -1.94
N GLY A 335 -1.61 6.31 -2.03
CA GLY A 335 -1.16 5.11 -2.70
C GLY A 335 0.35 5.02 -2.88
N ASN A 336 0.74 4.01 -3.64
CA ASN A 336 2.13 3.65 -3.86
C ASN A 336 2.32 3.09 -5.27
N VAL A 337 3.29 3.61 -5.99
CA VAL A 337 3.84 3.02 -7.22
C VAL A 337 5.13 2.31 -6.86
N ARG A 338 5.28 1.05 -7.26
CA ARG A 338 6.46 0.24 -6.93
C ARG A 338 6.95 -0.54 -8.13
N LEU A 339 8.25 -0.45 -8.38
CA LEU A 339 8.97 -1.34 -9.28
C LEU A 339 9.75 -2.34 -8.44
N THR A 340 9.50 -3.62 -8.63
CA THR A 340 10.08 -4.71 -7.82
C THR A 340 10.84 -5.69 -8.70
N LEU A 341 12.01 -6.11 -8.25
CA LEU A 341 12.72 -7.30 -8.71
C LEU A 341 12.70 -8.31 -7.56
N ALA A 342 12.08 -9.45 -7.78
CA ALA A 342 11.97 -10.50 -6.77
C ALA A 342 12.65 -11.79 -7.22
N LYS A 343 13.23 -12.51 -6.26
CA LYS A 343 13.81 -13.84 -6.45
C LYS A 343 13.26 -14.79 -5.41
N ARG A 344 12.76 -15.94 -5.86
CA ARG A 344 12.34 -17.04 -5.00
C ARG A 344 13.52 -17.96 -4.73
N ILE A 345 13.78 -18.22 -3.47
CA ILE A 345 14.94 -19.01 -3.01
C ILE A 345 14.42 -20.18 -2.20
N GLN A 346 14.68 -21.39 -2.66
CA GLN A 346 14.36 -22.58 -1.90
C GLN A 346 15.29 -22.67 -0.69
N PRO A 347 14.78 -22.70 0.56
CA PRO A 347 15.63 -22.76 1.73
C PRO A 347 16.33 -24.12 1.80
N GLY A 348 17.65 -24.11 2.00
CA GLY A 348 18.42 -25.33 2.26
C GLY A 348 18.09 -25.93 3.63
N ARG A 349 18.49 -27.18 3.89
CA ARG A 349 18.16 -27.94 5.12
C ARG A 349 18.43 -27.18 6.42
N GLY A 350 19.57 -26.47 6.52
CA GLY A 350 19.93 -25.69 7.70
C GLY A 350 19.00 -24.51 7.96
N LEU A 351 18.62 -23.78 6.89
CA LEU A 351 17.71 -22.64 6.98
C LEU A 351 16.27 -23.09 7.25
N SER A 352 15.81 -24.18 6.62
CA SER A 352 14.49 -24.77 6.88
C SER A 352 14.32 -25.14 8.36
N ARG A 353 15.37 -25.69 9.00
CA ARG A 353 15.34 -25.99 10.45
C ARG A 353 15.17 -24.73 11.30
N LYS A 354 15.82 -23.63 10.92
CA LYS A 354 15.69 -22.34 11.64
C LYS A 354 14.34 -21.67 11.41
N LEU A 355 13.66 -21.94 10.29
CA LEU A 355 12.33 -21.42 9.98
C LEU A 355 11.19 -22.22 10.62
N HIS A 356 11.47 -23.44 11.09
CA HIS A 356 10.46 -24.31 11.72
C HIS A 356 9.66 -23.68 12.88
N PRO A 357 10.23 -22.85 13.78
CA PRO A 357 9.43 -22.15 14.79
C PRO A 357 8.42 -21.17 14.17
N VAL A 358 8.79 -20.50 13.06
CA VAL A 358 7.90 -19.60 12.32
C VAL A 358 6.76 -20.40 11.69
N ASP A 359 7.06 -21.58 11.12
CA ASP A 359 6.04 -22.48 10.57
C ASP A 359 4.99 -22.85 11.61
N LYS A 360 5.41 -23.25 12.82
CA LYS A 360 4.51 -23.59 13.93
C LYS A 360 3.60 -22.42 14.35
N VAL A 361 4.17 -21.22 14.45
CA VAL A 361 3.38 -20.03 14.80
C VAL A 361 2.30 -19.76 13.73
N ILE A 362 2.68 -19.84 12.45
CA ILE A 362 1.73 -19.61 11.34
C ILE A 362 0.66 -20.71 11.29
N GLU A 363 1.03 -21.97 11.52
CA GLU A 363 0.09 -23.10 11.58
C GLU A 363 -0.90 -22.93 12.73
N ASN A 364 -0.44 -22.53 13.90
CA ASN A 364 -1.32 -22.26 15.05
C ASN A 364 -2.32 -21.13 14.75
N VAL A 365 -1.86 -20.05 14.11
CA VAL A 365 -2.75 -18.92 13.71
C VAL A 365 -3.76 -19.36 12.65
N LYS A 366 -3.35 -20.19 11.69
CA LYS A 366 -4.25 -20.76 10.67
C LYS A 366 -5.28 -21.74 11.27
N GLY A 367 -4.89 -22.51 12.29
CA GLY A 367 -5.75 -23.46 13.04
C GLY A 367 -6.76 -22.78 13.94
N LEU A 368 -6.52 -21.54 14.37
CA LEU A 368 -7.46 -20.73 15.14
C LEU A 368 -8.62 -20.14 14.28
N THR A 369 -8.48 -20.15 12.95
CA THR A 369 -9.58 -19.82 12.05
C THR A 369 -10.42 -21.07 11.81
N PRO A 370 -11.68 -21.18 12.31
CA PRO A 370 -12.48 -22.37 12.13
C PRO A 370 -12.70 -22.62 10.63
N SER A 371 -12.25 -23.78 10.16
CA SER A 371 -12.65 -24.34 8.88
C SER A 371 -14.15 -24.65 8.97
N LYS A 372 -15.00 -23.71 8.56
CA LYS A 372 -16.39 -24.08 8.28
C LYS A 372 -16.37 -25.03 7.08
N GLN A 373 -16.74 -26.28 7.35
CA GLN A 373 -17.14 -27.30 6.38
C GLN A 373 -18.22 -26.78 5.46
#